data_897b06c7c0e0ac483fb0a847255cfa5f
#
_entry.id   897b06c7c0e0ac483fb0a847255cfa5f
#
_cell.length_a   1.000
_cell.length_b   1.000
_cell.length_c   1.000
_cell.angle_alpha   90.00
_cell.angle_beta   90.00
_cell.angle_gamma   90.00
#
_symmetry.space_group_name_H-M   'P 1'
#
loop_
_entity.id
_entity.type
_entity.pdbx_description
1 polymer ?
#
loop_
_entity_poly.entity_id
_entity_poly.type
_entity_poly.pdbx_seq_one_letter_code
_entity_poly.pdbx_strand_id
1 'polypeptide(L)'
;MTKRRGRGEGSIYRRKDGSWVAQYVAGEKRRYIYGKTRKDVAARLSKAIAERDSGIVYDSENLKVADYLDRWLDSIKGTLRERTWRRHQEITRLHLKPSLGAAKLDKLNALQVQVLYRSKLDAGLSPRTVQIIHTTLYKAMKQAVRWSLVPRNVCDAVVPPRVPKSEIKPLDARQAKKLLDTARNTQPGFYALYVLAVATGMRSGEILGLQWRDVDLDTGTLQIRRTVFNGVVGTPKTARSNRGIRPR
;
A
#
# COMPACT_ATOMS: atom_id res chain seq x y z
N MET A 1 41.99 34.49 -6.86
CA MET A 1 41.77 33.72 -8.10
C MET A 1 40.66 32.71 -7.89
N THR A 2 39.52 32.86 -8.56
CA THR A 2 38.38 31.90 -8.45
C THR A 2 38.71 30.67 -9.29
N LYS A 3 38.94 29.53 -8.64
CA LYS A 3 39.12 28.22 -9.32
C LYS A 3 37.98 27.96 -10.30
N ARG A 4 38.29 27.76 -11.58
CA ARG A 4 37.29 27.27 -12.57
C ARG A 4 36.78 25.90 -12.14
N ARG A 5 35.46 25.72 -12.14
CA ARG A 5 34.84 24.41 -11.87
C ARG A 5 35.12 23.43 -13.01
N GLY A 6 35.28 22.17 -12.68
CA GLY A 6 35.53 21.09 -13.62
C GLY A 6 34.34 20.79 -14.55
N ARG A 7 34.62 20.00 -15.61
CA ARG A 7 33.58 19.56 -16.56
C ARG A 7 32.55 18.70 -15.84
N GLY A 8 31.26 19.11 -15.85
CA GLY A 8 30.18 18.41 -15.14
C GLY A 8 29.75 19.02 -13.80
N GLU A 9 30.53 19.93 -13.19
CA GLU A 9 30.26 20.57 -11.90
C GLU A 9 29.21 21.71 -11.97
N GLY A 10 28.61 21.96 -13.12
CA GLY A 10 27.69 23.06 -13.37
C GLY A 10 28.34 24.44 -13.28
N SER A 11 27.61 25.47 -13.61
CA SER A 11 28.10 26.87 -13.55
C SER A 11 27.19 27.71 -12.67
N ILE A 12 27.79 28.74 -12.02
CA ILE A 12 27.05 29.72 -11.20
C ILE A 12 27.39 31.11 -11.76
N TYR A 13 26.35 31.89 -12.05
CA TYR A 13 26.52 33.27 -12.55
C TYR A 13 25.42 34.17 -11.93
N ARG A 14 25.67 35.48 -12.00
CA ARG A 14 24.75 36.52 -11.56
C ARG A 14 23.97 37.04 -12.75
N ARG A 15 22.67 37.17 -12.64
CA ARG A 15 21.79 37.76 -13.66
C ARG A 15 21.82 39.28 -13.58
N LYS A 16 21.29 39.95 -14.62
CA LYS A 16 21.17 41.42 -14.68
C LYS A 16 20.21 41.96 -13.60
N ASP A 17 19.24 41.14 -13.15
CA ASP A 17 18.31 41.45 -12.06
C ASP A 17 18.90 41.29 -10.65
N GLY A 18 20.23 40.99 -10.58
CA GLY A 18 20.91 40.82 -9.31
C GLY A 18 20.80 39.43 -8.67
N SER A 19 19.92 38.55 -9.16
CA SER A 19 19.75 37.17 -8.67
C SER A 19 20.92 36.27 -9.11
N TRP A 20 21.17 35.22 -8.29
CA TRP A 20 22.15 34.21 -8.61
C TRP A 20 21.48 32.97 -9.21
N VAL A 21 22.12 32.44 -10.24
CA VAL A 21 21.65 31.25 -10.94
C VAL A 21 22.76 30.22 -11.05
N ALA A 22 22.46 28.99 -10.72
CA ALA A 22 23.29 27.85 -11.12
C ALA A 22 22.60 27.07 -12.23
N GLN A 23 23.40 26.54 -13.16
CA GLN A 23 22.91 25.60 -14.16
C GLN A 23 23.76 24.32 -14.11
N TYR A 24 23.13 23.19 -14.32
CA TYR A 24 23.76 21.88 -14.42
C TYR A 24 22.99 20.99 -15.39
N VAL A 25 23.63 19.93 -15.88
CA VAL A 25 22.99 18.96 -16.76
C VAL A 25 22.58 17.73 -15.93
N ALA A 26 21.32 17.33 -16.03
CA ALA A 26 20.80 16.11 -15.42
C ALA A 26 20.06 15.29 -16.49
N GLY A 27 20.64 14.16 -16.88
CA GLY A 27 20.24 13.43 -18.08
C GLY A 27 20.49 14.28 -19.33
N GLU A 28 19.52 14.37 -20.23
CA GLU A 28 19.60 15.18 -21.45
C GLU A 28 19.16 16.65 -21.25
N LYS A 29 18.68 17.02 -20.06
CA LYS A 29 18.09 18.34 -19.80
C LYS A 29 19.00 19.23 -18.96
N ARG A 30 19.07 20.52 -19.30
CA ARG A 30 19.66 21.55 -18.46
C ARG A 30 18.68 21.98 -17.39
N ARG A 31 19.13 22.02 -16.14
CA ARG A 31 18.36 22.47 -14.98
C ARG A 31 18.96 23.72 -14.37
N TYR A 32 18.11 24.58 -13.81
CA TYR A 32 18.49 25.87 -13.23
C TYR A 32 18.05 25.95 -11.78
N ILE A 33 18.93 26.50 -10.94
CA ILE A 33 18.68 26.76 -9.50
C ILE A 33 18.81 28.26 -9.30
N TYR A 34 17.77 28.90 -8.81
CA TYR A 34 17.72 30.33 -8.54
C TYR A 34 17.85 30.60 -7.04
N GLY A 35 18.53 31.69 -6.66
CA GLY A 35 18.66 32.11 -5.28
C GLY A 35 19.13 33.57 -5.14
N LYS A 36 18.96 34.11 -3.92
CA LYS A 36 19.35 35.50 -3.61
C LYS A 36 20.85 35.65 -3.38
N THR A 37 21.54 34.60 -2.93
CA THR A 37 23.00 34.65 -2.66
C THR A 37 23.76 33.56 -3.42
N ARG A 38 25.02 33.85 -3.74
CA ARG A 38 25.93 32.88 -4.37
C ARG A 38 26.15 31.65 -3.50
N LYS A 39 26.22 31.82 -2.17
CA LYS A 39 26.42 30.74 -1.19
C LYS A 39 25.26 29.76 -1.17
N ASP A 40 24.01 30.26 -1.15
CA ASP A 40 22.80 29.43 -1.19
C ASP A 40 22.73 28.61 -2.49
N VAL A 41 22.91 29.30 -3.63
CA VAL A 41 22.88 28.64 -4.95
C VAL A 41 24.00 27.61 -5.10
N ALA A 42 25.19 27.89 -4.54
CA ALA A 42 26.30 26.94 -4.57
C ALA A 42 26.04 25.69 -3.74
N ALA A 43 25.49 25.84 -2.53
CA ALA A 43 25.12 24.72 -1.68
C ALA A 43 24.06 23.83 -2.32
N ARG A 44 23.02 24.46 -2.89
CA ARG A 44 21.95 23.75 -3.61
C ARG A 44 22.44 23.07 -4.88
N LEU A 45 23.37 23.68 -5.61
CA LEU A 45 24.01 23.07 -6.79
C LEU A 45 24.84 21.85 -6.40
N SER A 46 25.68 21.95 -5.36
CA SER A 46 26.49 20.81 -4.88
C SER A 46 25.61 19.63 -4.48
N LYS A 47 24.51 19.89 -3.80
CA LYS A 47 23.52 18.86 -3.45
C LYS A 47 22.87 18.23 -4.69
N ALA A 48 22.45 19.05 -5.66
CA ALA A 48 21.84 18.58 -6.90
C ALA A 48 22.79 17.76 -7.78
N ILE A 49 24.09 18.13 -7.78
CA ILE A 49 25.13 17.37 -8.49
C ILE A 49 25.38 16.04 -7.78
N ALA A 50 25.49 16.01 -6.46
CA ALA A 50 25.64 14.78 -5.70
C ALA A 50 24.46 13.82 -5.89
N GLU A 51 23.23 14.33 -5.94
CA GLU A 51 22.03 13.57 -6.25
C GLU A 51 22.06 13.02 -7.69
N ARG A 52 22.50 13.83 -8.67
CA ARG A 52 22.69 13.38 -10.06
C ARG A 52 23.74 12.28 -10.16
N ASP A 53 24.91 12.46 -9.54
CA ASP A 53 26.05 11.54 -9.65
C ASP A 53 25.78 10.21 -8.92
N SER A 54 24.89 10.21 -7.94
CA SER A 54 24.34 9.00 -7.34
C SER A 54 23.30 8.26 -8.22
N GLY A 55 23.09 8.72 -9.46
CA GLY A 55 22.12 8.14 -10.40
C GLY A 55 20.66 8.48 -10.08
N ILE A 56 20.43 9.38 -9.14
CA ILE A 56 19.09 9.77 -8.69
C ILE A 56 18.63 10.99 -9.49
N VAL A 57 18.24 10.79 -10.73
CA VAL A 57 17.51 11.80 -11.50
C VAL A 57 16.04 11.71 -11.16
N TYR A 58 15.57 12.59 -10.26
CA TYR A 58 14.14 12.66 -9.96
C TYR A 58 13.40 13.31 -11.13
N ASP A 59 12.78 12.51 -11.98
CA ASP A 59 11.90 13.01 -13.06
C ASP A 59 10.46 13.22 -12.53
N SER A 60 10.37 13.73 -11.32
CA SER A 60 9.08 13.99 -10.63
C SER A 60 8.67 15.46 -10.62
N GLU A 61 9.36 16.33 -11.39
CA GLU A 61 8.95 17.73 -11.53
C GLU A 61 7.51 17.78 -12.05
N ASN A 62 6.59 18.20 -11.18
CA ASN A 62 5.14 18.33 -11.41
C ASN A 62 4.30 17.04 -11.34
N LEU A 63 4.87 15.87 -11.04
CA LEU A 63 4.07 14.66 -10.84
C LEU A 63 3.22 14.79 -9.56
N LYS A 64 1.91 14.78 -9.70
CA LYS A 64 0.99 14.78 -8.56
C LYS A 64 0.94 13.41 -7.90
N VAL A 65 0.68 13.40 -6.59
CA VAL A 65 0.48 12.15 -5.83
C VAL A 65 -0.64 11.31 -6.42
N ALA A 66 -1.74 11.94 -6.90
CA ALA A 66 -2.85 11.22 -7.53
C ALA A 66 -2.40 10.42 -8.76
N ASP A 67 -1.66 11.07 -9.68
CA ASP A 67 -1.19 10.46 -10.93
C ASP A 67 -0.13 9.38 -10.65
N TYR A 68 0.73 9.62 -9.65
CA TYR A 68 1.70 8.64 -9.20
C TYR A 68 1.00 7.38 -8.66
N LEU A 69 -0.02 7.54 -7.80
CA LEU A 69 -0.73 6.42 -7.20
C LEU A 69 -1.45 5.56 -8.25
N ASP A 70 -1.93 6.16 -9.35
CA ASP A 70 -2.50 5.40 -10.47
C ASP A 70 -1.42 4.56 -11.16
N ARG A 71 -0.29 5.16 -11.52
CA ARG A 71 0.84 4.44 -12.12
C ARG A 71 1.34 3.31 -11.23
N TRP A 72 1.38 3.55 -9.90
CA TRP A 72 1.74 2.51 -8.95
C TRP A 72 0.73 1.36 -8.93
N LEU A 73 -0.57 1.64 -8.89
CA LEU A 73 -1.63 0.61 -8.93
C LEU A 73 -1.56 -0.22 -10.20
N ASP A 74 -1.32 0.43 -11.35
CA ASP A 74 -1.17 -0.27 -12.63
C ASP A 74 0.07 -1.17 -12.62
N SER A 75 1.18 -0.72 -12.05
CA SER A 75 2.42 -1.50 -11.99
C SER A 75 2.32 -2.77 -11.12
N ILE A 76 1.45 -2.77 -10.11
CA ILE A 76 1.23 -3.93 -9.22
C ILE A 76 0.03 -4.79 -9.63
N LYS A 77 -0.71 -4.38 -10.67
CA LYS A 77 -1.82 -5.16 -11.21
C LYS A 77 -1.29 -6.48 -11.77
N GLY A 78 -1.93 -7.58 -11.40
CA GLY A 78 -1.49 -8.93 -11.78
C GLY A 78 -0.32 -9.50 -10.97
N THR A 79 0.47 -8.67 -10.26
CA THR A 79 1.55 -9.15 -9.37
C THR A 79 1.03 -9.56 -8.00
N LEU A 80 -0.13 -9.04 -7.61
CA LEU A 80 -0.81 -9.33 -6.36
C LEU A 80 -2.10 -10.12 -6.61
N ARG A 81 -2.56 -10.83 -5.59
CA ARG A 81 -3.90 -11.41 -5.63
C ARG A 81 -4.94 -10.30 -5.82
N GLU A 82 -5.93 -10.55 -6.65
CA GLU A 82 -7.00 -9.61 -7.02
C GLU A 82 -7.62 -8.90 -5.81
N ARG A 83 -7.94 -9.63 -4.73
CA ARG A 83 -8.46 -9.05 -3.48
C ARG A 83 -7.52 -8.02 -2.86
N THR A 84 -6.20 -8.26 -2.90
CA THR A 84 -5.21 -7.35 -2.33
C THR A 84 -5.07 -6.10 -3.19
N TRP A 85 -5.06 -6.28 -4.50
CA TRP A 85 -5.00 -5.17 -5.45
C TRP A 85 -6.24 -4.28 -5.34
N ARG A 86 -7.46 -4.85 -5.35
CA ARG A 86 -8.71 -4.11 -5.15
C ARG A 86 -8.72 -3.32 -3.84
N ARG A 87 -8.19 -3.89 -2.76
CA ARG A 87 -8.09 -3.18 -1.50
C ARG A 87 -7.16 -1.96 -1.59
N HIS A 88 -6.00 -2.08 -2.26
CA HIS A 88 -5.12 -0.94 -2.49
C HIS A 88 -5.79 0.12 -3.37
N GLN A 89 -6.50 -0.30 -4.41
CA GLN A 89 -7.27 0.60 -5.28
C GLN A 89 -8.35 1.36 -4.50
N GLU A 90 -9.13 0.67 -3.68
CA GLU A 90 -10.19 1.27 -2.85
C GLU A 90 -9.63 2.27 -1.85
N ILE A 91 -8.58 1.90 -1.10
CA ILE A 91 -7.89 2.80 -0.16
C ILE A 91 -7.34 4.04 -0.89
N THR A 92 -6.75 3.85 -2.05
CA THR A 92 -6.23 4.95 -2.86
C THR A 92 -7.33 5.89 -3.29
N ARG A 93 -8.44 5.35 -3.83
CA ARG A 93 -9.58 6.13 -4.33
C ARG A 93 -10.30 6.89 -3.22
N LEU A 94 -10.59 6.22 -2.08
CA LEU A 94 -11.45 6.77 -1.02
C LEU A 94 -10.69 7.64 -0.01
N HIS A 95 -9.40 7.38 0.21
CA HIS A 95 -8.68 8.01 1.31
C HIS A 95 -7.44 8.80 0.85
N LEU A 96 -6.60 8.23 -0.01
CA LEU A 96 -5.32 8.86 -0.36
C LEU A 96 -5.49 9.99 -1.38
N LYS A 97 -6.17 9.74 -2.49
CA LYS A 97 -6.36 10.74 -3.55
C LYS A 97 -7.13 11.98 -3.09
N PRO A 98 -8.26 11.86 -2.35
CA PRO A 98 -8.99 13.04 -1.91
C PRO A 98 -8.19 13.94 -0.95
N SER A 99 -7.28 13.33 -0.16
CA SER A 99 -6.56 14.05 0.88
C SER A 99 -5.17 14.53 0.45
N LEU A 100 -4.46 13.75 -0.36
CA LEU A 100 -3.07 14.00 -0.73
C LEU A 100 -2.86 14.17 -2.24
N GLY A 101 -3.84 13.82 -3.05
CA GLY A 101 -3.69 13.70 -4.50
C GLY A 101 -3.29 14.99 -5.23
N ALA A 102 -3.71 16.15 -4.73
CA ALA A 102 -3.37 17.45 -5.31
C ALA A 102 -1.92 17.87 -5.05
N ALA A 103 -1.26 17.30 -4.03
CA ALA A 103 0.12 17.63 -3.70
C ALA A 103 1.09 17.08 -4.77
N LYS A 104 2.19 17.79 -4.99
CA LYS A 104 3.31 17.26 -5.80
C LYS A 104 4.02 16.17 -5.02
N LEU A 105 4.43 15.09 -5.71
CA LEU A 105 5.04 13.91 -5.09
C LEU A 105 6.34 14.26 -4.36
N ASP A 106 7.16 15.14 -4.93
CA ASP A 106 8.41 15.62 -4.33
C ASP A 106 8.21 16.58 -3.13
N LYS A 107 7.00 17.12 -2.97
CA LYS A 107 6.62 18.04 -1.86
C LYS A 107 5.79 17.37 -0.78
N LEU A 108 5.44 16.10 -0.96
CA LEU A 108 4.74 15.36 0.07
C LEU A 108 5.62 15.23 1.32
N ASN A 109 5.10 15.62 2.47
CA ASN A 109 5.83 15.61 3.73
C ASN A 109 5.11 14.82 4.84
N ALA A 110 5.84 14.50 5.90
CA ALA A 110 5.33 13.70 7.01
C ALA A 110 4.14 14.36 7.74
N LEU A 111 4.13 15.71 7.83
CA LEU A 111 3.04 16.42 8.48
C LEU A 111 1.71 16.24 7.73
N GLN A 112 1.72 16.33 6.40
CA GLN A 112 0.51 16.11 5.60
C GLN A 112 -0.04 14.70 5.79
N VAL A 113 0.84 13.69 5.88
CA VAL A 113 0.45 12.30 6.12
C VAL A 113 -0.10 12.13 7.54
N GLN A 114 0.50 12.79 8.54
CA GLN A 114 0.03 12.75 9.92
C GLN A 114 -1.36 13.43 10.06
N VAL A 115 -1.57 14.56 9.40
CA VAL A 115 -2.86 15.26 9.32
C VAL A 115 -3.93 14.37 8.67
N LEU A 116 -3.58 13.65 7.59
CA LEU A 116 -4.48 12.66 7.01
C LEU A 116 -4.93 11.62 8.05
N TYR A 117 -4.00 11.03 8.81
CA TYR A 117 -4.39 10.00 9.79
C TYR A 117 -5.31 10.57 10.85
N ARG A 118 -5.00 11.76 11.37
CA ARG A 118 -5.84 12.43 12.35
C ARG A 118 -7.24 12.68 11.80
N SER A 119 -7.36 13.26 10.62
CA SER A 119 -8.65 13.55 10.00
C SER A 119 -9.50 12.30 9.77
N LYS A 120 -8.88 11.15 9.47
CA LYS A 120 -9.60 9.88 9.30
C LYS A 120 -10.09 9.30 10.63
N LEU A 121 -9.31 9.44 11.70
CA LEU A 121 -9.74 9.05 13.06
C LEU A 121 -10.88 9.95 13.53
N ASP A 122 -10.76 11.26 13.34
CA ASP A 122 -11.80 12.24 13.73
C ASP A 122 -13.11 12.03 12.92
N ALA A 123 -13.01 11.52 11.69
CA ALA A 123 -14.14 11.09 10.88
C ALA A 123 -14.72 9.70 11.29
N GLY A 124 -14.27 9.12 12.41
CA GLY A 124 -14.79 7.87 12.95
C GLY A 124 -14.20 6.58 12.37
N LEU A 125 -13.15 6.64 11.54
CA LEU A 125 -12.50 5.43 11.06
C LEU A 125 -11.72 4.74 12.19
N SER A 126 -11.79 3.41 12.22
CA SER A 126 -11.04 2.63 13.20
C SER A 126 -9.52 2.80 13.05
N PRO A 127 -8.73 2.73 14.13
CA PRO A 127 -7.27 2.73 14.06
C PRO A 127 -6.71 1.66 13.11
N ARG A 128 -7.40 0.51 13.01
CA ARG A 128 -7.03 -0.56 12.07
C ARG A 128 -7.18 -0.12 10.60
N THR A 129 -8.24 0.61 10.29
CA THR A 129 -8.45 1.15 8.93
C THR A 129 -7.35 2.16 8.58
N VAL A 130 -7.03 3.07 9.50
CA VAL A 130 -5.96 4.05 9.29
C VAL A 130 -4.59 3.36 9.15
N GLN A 131 -4.33 2.29 9.88
CA GLN A 131 -3.12 1.47 9.69
C GLN A 131 -3.04 0.83 8.30
N ILE A 132 -4.20 0.45 7.70
CA ILE A 132 -4.23 -0.06 6.33
C ILE A 132 -3.97 1.05 5.32
N ILE A 133 -4.49 2.26 5.56
CA ILE A 133 -4.19 3.45 4.74
C ILE A 133 -2.68 3.73 4.79
N HIS A 134 -2.08 3.73 5.98
CA HIS A 134 -0.63 3.87 6.15
C HIS A 134 0.14 2.80 5.36
N THR A 135 -0.21 1.52 5.52
CA THR A 135 0.48 0.42 4.85
C THR A 135 0.40 0.53 3.32
N THR A 136 -0.72 1.00 2.80
CA THR A 136 -0.91 1.22 1.35
C THR A 136 -0.02 2.36 0.86
N LEU A 137 -0.07 3.51 1.53
CA LEU A 137 0.79 4.66 1.19
C LEU A 137 2.27 4.32 1.34
N TYR A 138 2.65 3.64 2.43
CA TYR A 138 4.02 3.19 2.67
C TYR A 138 4.57 2.35 1.51
N LYS A 139 3.79 1.37 1.02
CA LYS A 139 4.19 0.53 -0.12
C LYS A 139 4.33 1.34 -1.40
N ALA A 140 3.40 2.24 -1.66
CA ALA A 140 3.48 3.14 -2.81
C ALA A 140 4.74 4.00 -2.71
N MET A 141 4.97 4.69 -1.60
CA MET A 141 6.15 5.54 -1.42
C MET A 141 7.46 4.76 -1.46
N LYS A 142 7.50 3.52 -0.93
CA LYS A 142 8.66 2.63 -1.08
C LYS A 142 8.96 2.32 -2.55
N GLN A 143 7.93 2.17 -3.37
CA GLN A 143 8.11 1.99 -4.82
C GLN A 143 8.56 3.28 -5.51
N ALA A 144 8.07 4.46 -5.07
CA ALA A 144 8.54 5.75 -5.57
C ALA A 144 10.05 5.94 -5.34
N VAL A 145 10.56 5.52 -4.18
CA VAL A 145 12.00 5.51 -3.89
C VAL A 145 12.75 4.57 -4.85
N ARG A 146 12.25 3.35 -5.07
CA ARG A 146 12.87 2.39 -6.02
C ARG A 146 12.88 2.89 -7.46
N TRP A 147 11.87 3.65 -7.86
CA TRP A 147 11.80 4.29 -9.17
C TRP A 147 12.56 5.62 -9.24
N SER A 148 13.30 5.96 -8.19
CA SER A 148 14.04 7.23 -8.09
C SER A 148 13.18 8.47 -8.33
N LEU A 149 11.90 8.42 -7.96
CA LEU A 149 10.98 9.57 -8.05
C LEU A 149 11.07 10.46 -6.81
N VAL A 150 11.46 9.90 -5.67
CA VAL A 150 11.67 10.61 -4.39
C VAL A 150 12.89 10.05 -3.66
N PRO A 151 13.62 10.87 -2.88
CA PRO A 151 14.85 10.43 -2.21
C PRO A 151 14.62 9.49 -1.03
N ARG A 152 13.45 9.56 -0.41
CA ARG A 152 13.11 8.78 0.80
C ARG A 152 11.62 8.52 0.88
N ASN A 153 11.25 7.50 1.63
CA ASN A 153 9.85 7.25 1.93
C ASN A 153 9.38 8.21 3.05
N VAL A 154 8.43 9.08 2.73
CA VAL A 154 7.86 10.04 3.71
C VAL A 154 7.21 9.34 4.90
N CYS A 155 6.70 8.12 4.70
CA CYS A 155 6.02 7.37 5.76
C CYS A 155 6.98 6.83 6.82
N ASP A 156 8.31 6.80 6.59
CA ASP A 156 9.30 6.41 7.61
C ASP A 156 9.34 7.38 8.79
N ALA A 157 8.97 8.65 8.55
CA ALA A 157 8.92 9.70 9.56
C ALA A 157 7.51 9.91 10.16
N VAL A 158 6.59 8.97 9.95
CA VAL A 158 5.18 9.08 10.41
C VAL A 158 4.84 7.92 11.34
N VAL A 159 4.16 8.22 12.44
CA VAL A 159 3.71 7.21 13.39
C VAL A 159 2.23 6.87 13.12
N PRO A 160 1.93 5.66 12.62
CA PRO A 160 0.54 5.23 12.46
C PRO A 160 -0.13 5.00 13.83
N PRO A 161 -1.48 5.09 13.91
CA PRO A 161 -2.18 4.87 15.17
C PRO A 161 -1.97 3.44 15.68
N ARG A 162 -1.84 3.32 17.01
CA ARG A 162 -1.78 2.01 17.67
C ARG A 162 -3.14 1.31 17.55
N VAL A 163 -3.11 0.07 17.09
CA VAL A 163 -4.30 -0.78 17.06
C VAL A 163 -4.36 -1.58 18.35
N PRO A 164 -5.41 -1.40 19.17
CA PRO A 164 -5.60 -2.24 20.36
C PRO A 164 -5.71 -3.72 19.94
N LYS A 165 -5.10 -4.59 20.71
CA LYS A 165 -5.31 -6.03 20.55
C LYS A 165 -6.76 -6.33 20.99
N SER A 166 -7.55 -6.88 20.07
CA SER A 166 -8.87 -7.41 20.39
C SER A 166 -8.71 -8.84 20.86
N GLU A 167 -9.27 -9.15 22.01
CA GLU A 167 -9.37 -10.52 22.48
C GLU A 167 -10.42 -11.26 21.64
N ILE A 168 -10.00 -12.36 21.03
CA ILE A 168 -10.92 -13.23 20.29
C ILE A 168 -11.58 -14.16 21.30
N LYS A 169 -12.89 -14.02 21.49
CA LYS A 169 -13.70 -14.93 22.30
C LYS A 169 -14.33 -15.98 21.37
N PRO A 170 -13.81 -17.23 21.35
CA PRO A 170 -14.44 -18.29 20.58
C PRO A 170 -15.82 -18.63 21.16
N LEU A 171 -16.72 -19.17 20.33
CA LEU A 171 -17.99 -19.69 20.79
C LEU A 171 -17.75 -20.91 21.68
N ASP A 172 -18.44 -20.94 22.80
CA ASP A 172 -18.56 -22.18 23.60
C ASP A 172 -19.53 -23.19 22.94
N ALA A 173 -19.56 -24.41 23.45
CA ALA A 173 -20.43 -25.47 22.91
C ALA A 173 -21.91 -25.10 22.90
N ARG A 174 -22.40 -24.40 23.93
CA ARG A 174 -23.79 -23.95 24.04
C ARG A 174 -24.11 -22.88 23.00
N GLN A 175 -23.20 -21.93 22.81
CA GLN A 175 -23.32 -20.87 21.81
C GLN A 175 -23.27 -21.43 20.39
N ALA A 176 -22.35 -22.38 20.13
CA ALA A 176 -22.26 -23.07 18.86
C ALA A 176 -23.55 -23.84 18.53
N LYS A 177 -24.12 -24.58 19.52
CA LYS A 177 -25.42 -25.25 19.34
C LYS A 177 -26.54 -24.26 19.04
N LYS A 178 -26.65 -23.16 19.79
CA LYS A 178 -27.66 -22.12 19.56
C LYS A 178 -27.51 -21.51 18.14
N LEU A 179 -26.29 -21.26 17.68
CA LEU A 179 -26.04 -20.79 16.32
C LEU A 179 -26.58 -21.76 15.27
N LEU A 180 -26.28 -23.05 15.42
CA LEU A 180 -26.76 -24.09 14.49
C LEU A 180 -28.25 -24.24 14.49
N ASP A 181 -28.89 -24.27 15.68
CA ASP A 181 -30.35 -24.35 15.82
C ASP A 181 -31.03 -23.14 15.16
N THR A 182 -30.51 -21.94 15.39
CA THR A 182 -31.00 -20.72 14.73
C THR A 182 -30.86 -20.80 13.23
N ALA A 183 -29.68 -21.19 12.72
CA ALA A 183 -29.42 -21.32 11.28
C ALA A 183 -30.35 -22.35 10.62
N ARG A 184 -30.64 -23.46 11.29
CA ARG A 184 -31.58 -24.50 10.82
C ARG A 184 -32.97 -23.95 10.60
N ASN A 185 -33.44 -23.11 11.53
CA ASN A 185 -34.80 -22.58 11.52
C ASN A 185 -34.96 -21.37 10.60
N THR A 186 -33.93 -20.49 10.50
CA THR A 186 -34.03 -19.21 9.77
C THR A 186 -33.43 -19.26 8.36
N GLN A 187 -32.45 -20.13 8.15
CA GLN A 187 -31.71 -20.22 6.87
C GLN A 187 -31.39 -21.68 6.51
N PRO A 188 -32.38 -22.55 6.30
CA PRO A 188 -32.16 -23.99 6.08
C PRO A 188 -31.26 -24.29 4.90
N GLY A 189 -31.32 -23.48 3.83
CA GLY A 189 -30.46 -23.65 2.64
C GLY A 189 -28.95 -23.44 2.92
N PHE A 190 -28.58 -22.74 3.98
CA PHE A 190 -27.20 -22.53 4.40
C PHE A 190 -26.80 -23.35 5.62
N TYR A 191 -27.69 -24.14 6.18
CA TYR A 191 -27.44 -24.92 7.41
C TYR A 191 -26.18 -25.79 7.29
N ALA A 192 -26.04 -26.55 6.20
CA ALA A 192 -24.87 -27.40 5.97
C ALA A 192 -23.56 -26.61 5.97
N LEU A 193 -23.54 -25.37 5.45
CA LEU A 193 -22.38 -24.50 5.47
C LEU A 193 -21.97 -24.12 6.89
N TYR A 194 -22.94 -23.77 7.76
CA TYR A 194 -22.69 -23.47 9.16
C TYR A 194 -22.18 -24.68 9.93
N VAL A 195 -22.76 -25.86 9.69
CA VAL A 195 -22.29 -27.12 10.29
C VAL A 195 -20.84 -27.40 9.90
N LEU A 196 -20.53 -27.32 8.61
CA LEU A 196 -19.15 -27.50 8.13
C LEU A 196 -18.19 -26.48 8.76
N ALA A 197 -18.59 -25.21 8.85
CA ALA A 197 -17.74 -24.17 9.43
C ALA A 197 -17.40 -24.48 10.90
N VAL A 198 -18.40 -24.88 11.69
CA VAL A 198 -18.25 -25.19 13.13
C VAL A 198 -17.44 -26.49 13.34
N ALA A 199 -17.76 -27.55 12.59
CA ALA A 199 -17.17 -28.87 12.79
C ALA A 199 -15.73 -28.96 12.25
N THR A 200 -15.37 -28.15 11.23
CA THR A 200 -14.07 -28.27 10.53
C THR A 200 -13.13 -27.10 10.74
N GLY A 201 -13.64 -25.94 11.18
CA GLY A 201 -12.86 -24.70 11.24
C GLY A 201 -12.37 -24.20 9.87
N MET A 202 -12.98 -24.63 8.77
CA MET A 202 -12.64 -24.18 7.42
C MET A 202 -12.95 -22.69 7.24
N ARG A 203 -12.13 -22.02 6.42
CA ARG A 203 -12.41 -20.64 6.04
C ARG A 203 -13.60 -20.56 5.08
N SER A 204 -14.37 -19.48 5.14
CA SER A 204 -15.56 -19.29 4.27
C SER A 204 -15.26 -19.57 2.79
N GLY A 205 -14.15 -19.05 2.26
CA GLY A 205 -13.76 -19.31 0.87
C GLY A 205 -13.38 -20.76 0.58
N GLU A 206 -12.90 -21.53 1.56
CA GLU A 206 -12.60 -22.97 1.45
C GLU A 206 -13.89 -23.76 1.37
N ILE A 207 -14.87 -23.43 2.25
CA ILE A 207 -16.20 -24.07 2.25
C ILE A 207 -16.93 -23.80 0.92
N LEU A 208 -16.96 -22.54 0.47
CA LEU A 208 -17.59 -22.19 -0.80
C LEU A 208 -16.89 -22.80 -2.02
N GLY A 209 -15.61 -23.18 -1.88
CA GLY A 209 -14.84 -23.86 -2.91
C GLY A 209 -14.93 -25.38 -2.89
N LEU A 210 -15.60 -25.98 -1.88
CA LEU A 210 -15.71 -27.42 -1.73
C LEU A 210 -16.59 -28.00 -2.86
N GLN A 211 -16.21 -29.15 -3.37
CA GLN A 211 -16.97 -29.89 -4.38
C GLN A 211 -17.15 -31.34 -3.91
N TRP A 212 -18.18 -32.01 -4.38
CA TRP A 212 -18.49 -33.41 -4.00
C TRP A 212 -17.29 -34.36 -4.20
N ARG A 213 -16.48 -34.17 -5.23
CA ARG A 213 -15.24 -34.93 -5.48
C ARG A 213 -14.14 -34.70 -4.43
N ASP A 214 -14.28 -33.73 -3.56
CA ASP A 214 -13.36 -33.43 -2.48
C ASP A 214 -13.84 -34.00 -1.14
N VAL A 215 -15.01 -34.67 -1.14
CA VAL A 215 -15.67 -35.24 0.05
C VAL A 215 -15.66 -36.76 -0.10
N ASP A 216 -15.08 -37.43 0.85
CA ASP A 216 -15.12 -38.85 1.00
C ASP A 216 -16.00 -39.19 2.21
N LEU A 217 -17.21 -39.67 1.94
CA LEU A 217 -18.19 -40.02 2.98
C LEU A 217 -17.86 -41.32 3.70
N ASP A 218 -17.16 -42.25 3.04
CA ASP A 218 -16.82 -43.55 3.61
C ASP A 218 -15.74 -43.41 4.69
N THR A 219 -14.73 -42.57 4.41
CA THR A 219 -13.66 -42.27 5.36
C THR A 219 -13.94 -41.04 6.22
N GLY A 220 -15.03 -40.33 5.96
CA GLY A 220 -15.37 -39.06 6.63
C GLY A 220 -14.32 -37.97 6.44
N THR A 221 -13.68 -37.88 5.26
CA THR A 221 -12.61 -36.90 5.00
C THR A 221 -12.98 -35.87 3.96
N LEU A 222 -12.46 -34.65 4.17
CA LEU A 222 -12.61 -33.51 3.26
C LEU A 222 -11.23 -33.06 2.77
N GLN A 223 -11.11 -32.78 1.47
CA GLN A 223 -9.87 -32.26 0.87
C GLN A 223 -10.06 -30.80 0.46
N ILE A 224 -9.26 -29.88 1.04
CA ILE A 224 -9.27 -28.47 0.67
C ILE A 224 -8.30 -28.28 -0.51
N ARG A 225 -8.82 -28.09 -1.71
CA ARG A 225 -8.04 -27.91 -2.95
C ARG A 225 -8.16 -26.52 -3.55
N ARG A 226 -9.22 -25.79 -3.24
CA ARG A 226 -9.54 -24.48 -3.82
C ARG A 226 -10.23 -23.56 -2.84
N THR A 227 -10.37 -22.31 -3.22
CA THR A 227 -11.12 -21.30 -2.47
C THR A 227 -11.92 -20.46 -3.46
N VAL A 228 -13.07 -19.95 -3.02
CA VAL A 228 -13.91 -19.05 -3.82
C VAL A 228 -13.96 -17.69 -3.14
N PHE A 229 -13.79 -16.63 -3.92
CA PHE A 229 -13.95 -15.26 -3.46
C PHE A 229 -14.67 -14.44 -4.56
N ASN A 230 -15.82 -13.85 -4.21
CA ASN A 230 -16.67 -13.10 -5.15
C ASN A 230 -16.94 -13.88 -6.46
N GLY A 231 -17.31 -15.16 -6.35
CA GLY A 231 -17.56 -16.02 -7.50
C GLY A 231 -16.31 -16.51 -8.26
N VAL A 232 -15.13 -16.01 -7.91
CA VAL A 232 -13.89 -16.42 -8.57
C VAL A 232 -13.23 -17.56 -7.82
N VAL A 233 -13.00 -18.66 -8.52
CA VAL A 233 -12.26 -19.83 -8.00
C VAL A 233 -10.76 -19.53 -8.02
N GLY A 234 -10.08 -19.78 -6.92
CA GLY A 234 -8.63 -19.59 -6.79
C GLY A 234 -7.96 -20.70 -5.96
N THR A 235 -6.64 -20.66 -5.92
CA THR A 235 -5.86 -21.54 -5.07
C THR A 235 -5.90 -21.10 -3.61
N PRO A 236 -5.77 -22.03 -2.64
CA PRO A 236 -5.64 -21.70 -1.24
C PRO A 236 -4.49 -20.71 -0.97
N LYS A 237 -4.56 -19.96 0.14
CA LYS A 237 -3.64 -18.85 0.42
C LYS A 237 -2.17 -19.30 0.57
N THR A 238 -1.94 -20.49 1.10
CA THR A 238 -0.62 -21.08 1.34
C THR A 238 -0.64 -22.55 0.96
N ALA A 239 0.52 -23.16 0.67
CA ALA A 239 0.64 -24.58 0.42
C ALA A 239 0.08 -25.42 1.59
N ARG A 240 0.27 -24.98 2.85
CA ARG A 240 -0.29 -25.63 4.05
C ARG A 240 -1.83 -25.57 4.13
N SER A 241 -2.47 -24.73 3.33
CA SER A 241 -3.95 -24.66 3.27
C SER A 241 -4.54 -25.75 2.36
N ASN A 242 -3.72 -26.44 1.54
CA ASN A 242 -4.10 -27.65 0.84
C ASN A 242 -3.93 -28.82 1.83
N ARG A 243 -5.02 -29.26 2.44
CA ARG A 243 -5.02 -30.24 3.55
C ARG A 243 -6.27 -31.09 3.56
N GLY A 244 -6.13 -32.31 4.05
CA GLY A 244 -7.27 -33.13 4.45
C GLY A 244 -7.78 -32.75 5.85
N ILE A 245 -9.08 -32.78 6.06
CA ILE A 245 -9.74 -32.56 7.35
C ILE A 245 -10.64 -33.75 7.63
N ARG A 246 -10.57 -34.27 8.85
CA ARG A 246 -11.60 -35.15 9.42
C ARG A 246 -12.42 -34.32 10.39
N PRO A 247 -13.73 -34.07 10.10
CA PRO A 247 -14.64 -33.45 11.07
C PRO A 247 -14.69 -34.28 12.37
N ARG A 248 -14.69 -33.58 13.48
CA ARG A 248 -14.90 -34.19 14.81
C ARG A 248 -16.36 -34.21 15.17
#